data_eb9cd1d1f4eb95e8d83241bfe00a8e88
#
_entry.id   eb9cd1d1f4eb95e8d83241bfe00a8e88
#
_cell.length_a   1.000
_cell.length_b   1.000
_cell.length_c   1.000
_cell.angle_alpha   90.00
_cell.angle_beta   90.00
_cell.angle_gamma   90.00
#
_symmetry.space_group_name_H-M   'P 1'
#
loop_
_entity.id
_entity.type
_entity.pdbx_description
1 polymer ?
#
loop_
_entity_poly.entity_id
_entity_poly.type
_entity_poly.pdbx_seq_one_letter_code
_entity_poly.pdbx_strand_id
1 'polypeptide(L)'
;MIYSTLNDMDQSNVQTSEMYTLQLPSKQESITLLENLIEEIADKHNISEDTFANMMTTLSEATINAIVHGNKLDPAKKVIVNAEIEPKRIVWTVTDEGEGFDYNNLPDPTAPENIENLTGRGVFIIKHLADQSIFNTKGNEVELHFKI
;
A
#
# COMPACT_ATOMS: atom_id res chain seq x y z
N MET A 1 2.84 8.55 15.33
CA MET A 1 3.46 8.29 14.03
C MET A 1 4.91 7.93 14.28
N ILE A 2 5.32 6.73 13.96
CA ILE A 2 6.68 6.25 14.22
C ILE A 2 7.30 5.87 12.86
N TYR A 3 8.37 6.56 12.49
CA TYR A 3 9.24 6.16 11.40
C TYR A 3 10.39 5.38 11.99
N SER A 4 10.64 4.16 11.52
CA SER A 4 11.88 3.46 11.79
C SER A 4 12.62 3.22 10.49
N THR A 5 13.87 3.69 10.42
CA THR A 5 14.79 3.32 9.34
C THR A 5 15.72 2.25 9.89
N LEU A 6 15.70 1.08 9.27
CA LEU A 6 16.68 0.04 9.54
C LEU A 6 17.68 0.04 8.38
N ASN A 7 18.92 0.47 8.68
CA ASN A 7 20.04 0.25 7.79
C ASN A 7 20.61 -1.14 8.10
N ASP A 8 20.39 -2.09 7.21
CA ASP A 8 21.04 -3.37 7.32
C ASP A 8 22.48 -3.23 6.82
N MET A 9 23.41 -3.18 7.75
CA MET A 9 24.84 -3.07 7.46
C MET A 9 25.50 -4.44 7.53
N ASP A 10 25.23 -5.29 6.56
CA ASP A 10 26.06 -6.46 6.32
C ASP A 10 27.20 -6.08 5.37
N GLN A 11 28.43 -6.11 5.89
CA GLN A 11 29.63 -5.66 5.19
C GLN A 11 30.07 -6.55 4.02
N SER A 12 29.43 -7.69 3.78
CA SER A 12 29.86 -8.65 2.75
C SER A 12 29.08 -8.58 1.43
N ASN A 13 27.93 -7.91 1.40
CA ASN A 13 27.14 -7.64 0.19
C ASN A 13 26.28 -6.40 0.44
N VAL A 14 26.79 -5.25 0.04
CA VAL A 14 26.13 -3.97 0.26
C VAL A 14 24.92 -3.81 -0.64
N GLN A 15 23.81 -4.44 -0.28
CA GLN A 15 22.49 -3.95 -0.67
C GLN A 15 21.90 -3.24 0.55
N THR A 16 22.11 -1.91 0.61
CA THR A 16 21.46 -1.08 1.60
C THR A 16 19.99 -0.94 1.23
N SER A 17 19.10 -1.66 1.93
CA SER A 17 17.67 -1.39 1.87
C SER A 17 17.31 -0.44 3.02
N GLU A 18 16.53 0.61 2.71
CA GLU A 18 15.88 1.44 3.71
C GLU A 18 14.45 0.92 3.93
N MET A 19 14.03 0.87 5.18
CA MET A 19 12.67 0.45 5.53
C MET A 19 11.95 1.57 6.29
N TYR A 20 10.69 1.78 5.94
CA TYR A 20 9.80 2.71 6.62
C TYR A 20 8.59 1.94 7.13
N THR A 21 8.16 2.25 8.34
CA THR A 21 6.95 1.66 8.93
C THR A 21 6.05 2.78 9.44
N LEU A 22 4.77 2.71 9.06
CA LEU A 22 3.75 3.66 9.44
C LEU A 22 2.57 2.90 10.05
N GLN A 23 2.20 3.25 11.28
CA GLN A 23 0.99 2.73 11.91
C GLN A 23 -0.12 3.78 11.83
N LEU A 24 -1.23 3.41 11.23
CA LEU A 24 -2.35 4.31 10.99
C LEU A 24 -3.56 3.92 11.83
N PRO A 25 -4.15 4.86 12.59
CA PRO A 25 -5.50 4.65 13.14
C PRO A 25 -6.51 4.38 12.03
N SER A 26 -7.53 3.58 12.31
CA SER A 26 -8.58 3.23 11.34
C SER A 26 -9.58 4.37 11.16
N LYS A 27 -9.12 5.50 10.66
CA LYS A 27 -9.94 6.68 10.33
C LYS A 27 -9.47 7.28 9.01
N GLN A 28 -10.38 7.90 8.28
CA GLN A 28 -10.09 8.40 6.94
C GLN A 28 -9.02 9.49 6.92
N GLU A 29 -8.93 10.31 7.95
CA GLU A 29 -7.93 11.37 8.09
C GLU A 29 -6.50 10.83 8.11
N SER A 30 -6.32 9.55 8.43
CA SER A 30 -5.01 8.90 8.44
C SER A 30 -4.35 8.85 7.05
N ILE A 31 -5.11 8.99 5.97
CA ILE A 31 -4.57 9.04 4.60
C ILE A 31 -3.56 10.17 4.43
N THR A 32 -3.76 11.30 5.08
CA THR A 32 -2.80 12.42 5.04
C THR A 32 -1.41 12.01 5.50
N LEU A 33 -1.33 11.16 6.54
CA LEU A 33 -0.06 10.65 7.05
C LEU A 33 0.64 9.75 6.02
N LEU A 34 -0.11 8.94 5.31
CA LEU A 34 0.40 8.11 4.22
C LEU A 34 0.91 8.96 3.06
N GLU A 35 0.13 9.96 2.64
CA GLU A 35 0.52 10.88 1.56
C GLU A 35 1.83 11.58 1.87
N ASN A 36 2.00 12.06 3.09
CA ASN A 36 3.23 12.70 3.54
C ASN A 36 4.44 11.75 3.47
N LEU A 37 4.27 10.49 3.85
CA LEU A 37 5.33 9.48 3.74
C LEU A 37 5.70 9.20 2.29
N ILE A 38 4.73 9.08 1.41
CA ILE A 38 4.96 8.83 -0.02
C ILE A 38 5.74 10.01 -0.64
N GLU A 39 5.35 11.24 -0.31
CA GLU A 39 6.04 12.46 -0.78
C GLU A 39 7.49 12.50 -0.29
N GLU A 40 7.72 12.18 0.98
CA GLU A 40 9.06 12.16 1.58
C GLU A 40 9.97 11.14 0.88
N ILE A 41 9.47 9.94 0.66
CA ILE A 41 10.21 8.87 -0.03
C ILE A 41 10.49 9.25 -1.48
N ALA A 42 9.50 9.78 -2.20
CA ALA A 42 9.64 10.18 -3.58
C ALA A 42 10.70 11.27 -3.75
N ASP A 43 10.73 12.23 -2.83
CA ASP A 43 11.69 13.33 -2.82
C ASP A 43 13.11 12.83 -2.53
N LYS A 44 13.27 12.03 -1.48
CA LYS A 44 14.56 11.50 -1.05
C LYS A 44 15.21 10.59 -2.09
N HIS A 45 14.41 9.80 -2.78
CA HIS A 45 14.90 8.78 -3.71
C HIS A 45 14.76 9.17 -5.18
N ASN A 46 14.42 10.41 -5.47
CA ASN A 46 14.25 10.94 -6.83
C ASN A 46 13.31 10.07 -7.70
N ILE A 47 12.17 9.69 -7.13
CA ILE A 47 11.19 8.87 -7.84
C ILE A 47 10.56 9.70 -8.97
N SER A 48 10.39 9.10 -10.15
CA SER A 48 9.76 9.77 -11.29
C SER A 48 8.32 10.18 -10.97
N GLU A 49 7.83 11.22 -11.66
CA GLU A 49 6.46 11.72 -11.50
C GLU A 49 5.43 10.64 -11.78
N ASP A 50 5.64 9.81 -12.81
CA ASP A 50 4.73 8.72 -13.17
C ASP A 50 4.66 7.65 -12.07
N THR A 51 5.81 7.22 -11.55
CA THR A 51 5.85 6.25 -10.46
C THR A 51 5.25 6.84 -9.19
N PHE A 52 5.56 8.08 -8.87
CA PHE A 52 4.96 8.78 -7.73
C PHE A 52 3.43 8.80 -7.82
N ALA A 53 2.88 9.18 -8.97
CA ALA A 53 1.43 9.22 -9.17
C ALA A 53 0.80 7.83 -9.03
N ASN A 54 1.43 6.81 -9.59
CA ASN A 54 0.96 5.42 -9.47
C ASN A 54 1.00 4.93 -8.02
N MET A 55 2.08 5.22 -7.28
CA MET A 55 2.19 4.89 -5.85
C MET A 55 1.11 5.61 -5.04
N MET A 56 0.94 6.92 -5.25
CA MET A 56 -0.04 7.70 -4.51
C MET A 56 -1.45 7.15 -4.69
N THR A 57 -1.86 6.90 -5.92
CA THR A 57 -3.19 6.37 -6.24
C THR A 57 -3.38 4.96 -5.68
N THR A 58 -2.43 4.07 -5.92
CA THR A 58 -2.52 2.66 -5.53
C THR A 58 -2.53 2.50 -4.01
N LEU A 59 -1.62 3.17 -3.33
CA LEU A 59 -1.50 3.09 -1.87
C LEU A 59 -2.68 3.73 -1.16
N SER A 60 -3.19 4.84 -1.68
CA SER A 60 -4.40 5.47 -1.14
C SER A 60 -5.59 4.52 -1.21
N GLU A 61 -5.78 3.85 -2.34
CA GLU A 61 -6.86 2.87 -2.51
C GLU A 61 -6.70 1.67 -1.58
N ALA A 62 -5.49 1.10 -1.51
CA ALA A 62 -5.20 -0.04 -0.64
C ALA A 62 -5.42 0.32 0.84
N THR A 63 -5.00 1.50 1.25
CA THR A 63 -5.11 1.95 2.65
C THR A 63 -6.55 2.30 3.01
N ILE A 64 -7.29 2.96 2.13
CA ILE A 64 -8.73 3.21 2.34
C ILE A 64 -9.48 1.88 2.46
N ASN A 65 -9.20 0.91 1.60
CA ASN A 65 -9.79 -0.43 1.70
C ASN A 65 -9.47 -1.10 3.03
N ALA A 66 -8.24 -0.99 3.50
CA ALA A 66 -7.82 -1.53 4.80
C ALA A 66 -8.56 -0.84 5.97
N ILE A 67 -8.69 0.48 5.95
CA ILE A 67 -9.35 1.27 7.00
C ILE A 67 -10.86 1.00 7.02
N VAL A 68 -11.51 1.11 5.88
CA VAL A 68 -12.98 1.09 5.77
C VAL A 68 -13.52 -0.32 5.70
N HIS A 69 -12.99 -1.13 4.80
CA HIS A 69 -13.51 -2.48 4.53
C HIS A 69 -12.84 -3.55 5.39
N GLY A 70 -11.52 -3.45 5.60
CA GLY A 70 -10.79 -4.38 6.46
C GLY A 70 -11.11 -4.17 7.93
N ASN A 71 -10.71 -3.04 8.48
CA ASN A 71 -10.88 -2.71 9.91
C ASN A 71 -12.26 -2.15 10.26
N LYS A 72 -13.09 -1.84 9.28
CA LYS A 72 -14.45 -1.30 9.46
C LYS A 72 -14.48 -0.04 10.34
N LEU A 73 -13.49 0.82 10.16
CA LEU A 73 -13.32 2.07 10.92
C LEU A 73 -13.24 1.86 12.44
N ASP A 74 -12.80 0.67 12.88
CA ASP A 74 -12.68 0.35 14.30
C ASP A 74 -11.46 1.07 14.90
N PRO A 75 -11.64 1.98 15.87
CA PRO A 75 -10.53 2.73 16.45
C PRO A 75 -9.54 1.88 17.25
N ALA A 76 -9.92 0.65 17.63
CA ALA A 76 -9.04 -0.30 18.31
C ALA A 76 -8.10 -1.03 17.33
N LYS A 77 -8.34 -0.93 16.03
CA LYS A 77 -7.55 -1.61 15.00
C LYS A 77 -6.69 -0.62 14.23
N LYS A 78 -5.51 -1.09 13.84
CA LYS A 78 -4.53 -0.30 13.09
C LYS A 78 -4.32 -0.84 11.69
N VAL A 79 -3.92 0.04 10.78
CA VAL A 79 -3.39 -0.33 9.47
C VAL A 79 -1.88 -0.11 9.53
N ILE A 80 -1.12 -1.12 9.15
CA ILE A 80 0.34 -1.05 9.10
C ILE A 80 0.76 -0.91 7.63
N VAL A 81 1.51 0.14 7.34
CA VAL A 81 2.10 0.37 6.02
C VAL A 81 3.61 0.28 6.15
N ASN A 82 4.22 -0.61 5.39
CA ASN A 82 5.67 -0.74 5.30
C ASN A 82 6.13 -0.39 3.90
N ALA A 83 7.29 0.24 3.81
CA ALA A 83 7.98 0.48 2.54
C ALA A 83 9.41 -0.01 2.65
N GLU A 84 9.84 -0.83 1.71
CA GLU A 84 11.23 -1.26 1.57
C GLU A 84 11.80 -0.70 0.27
N ILE A 85 12.84 0.10 0.40
CA ILE A 85 13.48 0.76 -0.75
C ILE A 85 14.66 -0.09 -1.19
N GLU A 86 14.53 -0.72 -2.34
CA GLU A 86 15.60 -1.47 -2.99
C GLU A 86 16.18 -0.66 -4.16
N PRO A 87 17.37 -1.03 -4.69
CA PRO A 87 18.02 -0.23 -5.74
C PRO A 87 17.18 0.01 -6.99
N LYS A 88 16.30 -0.93 -7.37
CA LYS A 88 15.53 -0.88 -8.61
C LYS A 88 14.03 -0.94 -8.43
N ARG A 89 13.56 -1.03 -7.19
CA ARG A 89 12.13 -1.10 -6.89
C ARG A 89 11.83 -0.64 -5.47
N ILE A 90 10.59 -0.24 -5.24
CA ILE A 90 10.04 -0.05 -3.91
C ILE A 90 8.98 -1.12 -3.68
N VAL A 91 9.02 -1.76 -2.54
CA VAL A 91 8.02 -2.74 -2.11
C VAL A 91 7.23 -2.17 -0.95
N TRP A 92 5.95 -1.96 -1.17
CA TRP A 92 5.02 -1.49 -0.15
C TRP A 92 4.16 -2.65 0.34
N THR A 93 3.87 -2.68 1.63
CA THR A 93 2.96 -3.67 2.22
C THR A 93 1.92 -2.93 3.06
N VAL A 94 0.66 -3.20 2.82
CA VAL A 94 -0.47 -2.64 3.58
C VAL A 94 -1.19 -3.79 4.25
N THR A 95 -1.25 -3.77 5.59
CA THR A 95 -1.83 -4.84 6.41
C THR A 95 -2.91 -4.27 7.33
N ASP A 96 -4.07 -4.89 7.35
CA ASP A 96 -5.14 -4.57 8.30
C ASP A 96 -5.39 -5.74 9.27
N GLU A 97 -6.20 -5.49 10.30
CA GLU A 97 -6.56 -6.48 11.32
C GLU A 97 -7.97 -7.05 11.11
N GLY A 98 -8.50 -6.90 9.89
CA GLY A 98 -9.83 -7.40 9.53
C GLY A 98 -9.86 -8.90 9.24
N GLU A 99 -11.05 -9.37 8.86
CA GLU A 99 -11.29 -10.79 8.54
C GLU A 99 -10.70 -11.21 7.19
N GLY A 100 -10.30 -10.24 6.37
CA GLY A 100 -9.80 -10.48 5.03
C GLY A 100 -10.88 -10.39 3.98
N PHE A 101 -10.46 -10.48 2.72
CA PHE A 101 -11.31 -10.27 1.57
C PHE A 101 -10.87 -11.17 0.42
N ASP A 102 -11.82 -11.71 -0.35
CA ASP A 102 -11.49 -12.54 -1.50
C ASP A 102 -11.21 -11.67 -2.73
N TYR A 103 -9.94 -11.32 -2.92
CA TYR A 103 -9.48 -10.48 -4.02
C TYR A 103 -9.50 -11.18 -5.40
N ASN A 104 -9.65 -12.51 -5.43
CA ASN A 104 -9.61 -13.27 -6.68
C ASN A 104 -10.97 -13.40 -7.36
N ASN A 105 -12.06 -13.24 -6.62
CA ASN A 105 -13.42 -13.41 -7.08
C ASN A 105 -14.23 -12.11 -7.15
N LEU A 106 -13.53 -10.97 -7.34
CA LEU A 106 -14.21 -9.69 -7.48
C LEU A 106 -14.87 -9.57 -8.87
N PRO A 107 -16.09 -9.01 -8.94
CA PRO A 107 -16.71 -8.72 -10.22
C PRO A 107 -15.90 -7.67 -11.01
N ASP A 108 -15.92 -7.76 -12.33
CA ASP A 108 -15.28 -6.79 -13.20
C ASP A 108 -15.95 -5.41 -13.02
N PRO A 109 -15.24 -4.39 -12.52
CA PRO A 109 -15.83 -3.08 -12.26
C PRO A 109 -16.14 -2.30 -13.54
N THR A 110 -15.60 -2.75 -14.70
CA THR A 110 -15.87 -2.13 -16.01
C THR A 110 -17.10 -2.71 -16.67
N ALA A 111 -17.62 -3.84 -16.19
CA ALA A 111 -18.86 -4.42 -16.70
C ALA A 111 -20.07 -3.52 -16.35
N PRO A 112 -21.02 -3.31 -17.28
CA PRO A 112 -22.16 -2.42 -17.03
C PRO A 112 -22.96 -2.73 -15.77
N GLU A 113 -23.09 -4.02 -15.41
CA GLU A 113 -23.79 -4.47 -14.20
C GLU A 113 -23.07 -4.13 -12.91
N ASN A 114 -21.79 -3.74 -12.97
CA ASN A 114 -20.93 -3.49 -11.81
C ASN A 114 -20.49 -2.02 -11.67
N ILE A 115 -21.03 -1.11 -12.47
CA ILE A 115 -20.63 0.30 -12.50
C ILE A 115 -20.71 0.95 -11.11
N GLU A 116 -21.66 0.55 -10.26
CA GLU A 116 -21.86 1.09 -8.92
C GLU A 116 -21.11 0.33 -7.82
N ASN A 117 -20.35 -0.73 -8.17
CA ASN A 117 -19.58 -1.50 -7.20
C ASN A 117 -18.21 -0.86 -6.96
N LEU A 118 -18.14 0.06 -6.00
CA LEU A 118 -16.94 0.84 -5.70
C LEU A 118 -15.78 0.00 -5.14
N THR A 119 -16.07 -1.08 -4.42
CA THR A 119 -15.05 -1.97 -3.82
C THR A 119 -14.20 -2.66 -4.88
N GLY A 120 -14.84 -3.19 -5.93
CA GLY A 120 -14.15 -3.82 -7.04
C GLY A 120 -13.25 -2.86 -7.83
N ARG A 121 -13.61 -1.58 -7.89
CA ARG A 121 -12.81 -0.56 -8.58
C ARG A 121 -11.48 -0.30 -7.92
N GLY A 122 -11.44 -0.19 -6.59
CA GLY A 122 -10.20 0.04 -5.87
C GLY A 122 -9.19 -1.06 -6.11
N VAL A 123 -9.59 -2.32 -6.03
CA VAL A 123 -8.72 -3.47 -6.30
C VAL A 123 -8.30 -3.53 -7.77
N PHE A 124 -9.19 -3.20 -8.68
CA PHE A 124 -8.87 -3.11 -10.11
C PHE A 124 -7.77 -2.09 -10.37
N ILE A 125 -7.86 -0.90 -9.77
CA ILE A 125 -6.84 0.15 -9.87
C ILE A 125 -5.50 -0.36 -9.32
N ILE A 126 -5.50 -0.99 -8.15
CA ILE A 126 -4.30 -1.56 -7.52
C ILE A 126 -3.61 -2.55 -8.46
N LYS A 127 -4.37 -3.47 -9.03
CA LYS A 127 -3.82 -4.49 -9.94
C LYS A 127 -3.27 -3.93 -11.24
N HIS A 128 -3.76 -2.76 -11.69
CA HIS A 128 -3.34 -2.15 -12.96
C HIS A 128 -2.19 -1.17 -12.81
N LEU A 129 -2.10 -0.44 -11.69
CA LEU A 129 -1.10 0.62 -11.53
C LEU A 129 0.18 0.15 -10.86
N ALA A 130 0.14 -0.87 -10.01
CA ALA A 130 1.36 -1.47 -9.47
C ALA A 130 2.00 -2.39 -10.52
N ASP A 131 3.33 -2.44 -10.54
CA ASP A 131 4.05 -3.37 -11.42
C ASP A 131 3.77 -4.82 -11.02
N GLN A 132 3.59 -5.08 -9.73
CA GLN A 132 3.18 -6.36 -9.18
C GLN A 132 2.34 -6.13 -7.94
N SER A 133 1.27 -6.89 -7.75
CA SER A 133 0.45 -6.89 -6.54
C SER A 133 0.24 -8.32 -6.07
N ILE A 134 0.49 -8.55 -4.78
CA ILE A 134 0.38 -9.88 -4.15
C ILE A 134 -0.50 -9.74 -2.92
N PHE A 135 -1.66 -10.40 -2.94
CA PHE A 135 -2.57 -10.48 -1.79
C PHE A 135 -2.29 -11.76 -1.03
N ASN A 136 -2.26 -11.70 0.32
CA ASN A 136 -2.10 -12.90 1.11
C ASN A 136 -3.37 -13.78 1.05
N THR A 137 -3.26 -15.02 1.53
CA THR A 137 -4.37 -15.99 1.47
C THR A 137 -5.60 -15.52 2.25
N LYS A 138 -5.39 -14.87 3.39
CA LYS A 138 -6.49 -14.32 4.21
C LYS A 138 -7.15 -13.10 3.54
N GLY A 139 -6.40 -12.35 2.73
CA GLY A 139 -6.91 -11.15 2.07
C GLY A 139 -6.93 -9.90 2.96
N ASN A 140 -6.07 -9.83 3.98
CA ASN A 140 -5.90 -8.66 4.84
C ASN A 140 -4.55 -7.96 4.66
N GLU A 141 -3.76 -8.40 3.69
CA GLU A 141 -2.46 -7.82 3.38
C GLU A 141 -2.25 -7.82 1.88
N VAL A 142 -1.74 -6.71 1.37
CA VAL A 142 -1.32 -6.59 -0.02
C VAL A 142 0.11 -6.09 -0.08
N GLU A 143 0.91 -6.72 -0.93
CA GLU A 143 2.27 -6.33 -1.27
C GLU A 143 2.27 -5.72 -2.67
N LEU A 144 2.81 -4.52 -2.79
CA LEU A 144 2.78 -3.72 -4.01
C LEU A 144 4.20 -3.35 -4.43
N HIS A 145 4.58 -3.72 -5.63
CA HIS A 145 5.90 -3.46 -6.19
C HIS A 145 5.83 -2.37 -7.24
N PHE A 146 6.77 -1.43 -7.17
CA PHE A 146 6.95 -0.35 -8.15
C PHE A 146 8.41 -0.29 -8.58
N LYS A 147 8.66 -0.37 -9.87
CA LYS A 147 10.00 -0.19 -10.43
C LYS A 147 10.44 1.27 -10.36
N ILE A 148 11.67 1.47 -10.00
CA ILE A 148 12.28 2.79 -9.90
C ILE A 148 13.61 2.88 -10.65
#